data_f5f8f0def369350ecb9748f89c11c3b3
#
_entry.id   f5f8f0def369350ecb9748f89c11c3b3
#
_cell.length_a   1.000
_cell.length_b   1.000
_cell.length_c   1.000
_cell.angle_alpha   90.00
_cell.angle_beta   90.00
_cell.angle_gamma   90.00
#
_symmetry.space_group_name_H-M   'P 1'
#
loop_
_entity.id
_entity.type
_entity.pdbx_description
1 polymer ?
#
loop_
_entity_poly.entity_id
_entity_poly.type
_entity_poly.pdbx_seq_one_letter_code
_entity_poly.pdbx_strand_id
1 'polypeptide(L)'
;MGPIVEGDFETFLLRPWKGSTTYRNLCSVDSAVFHVVDEVDLIAEAVMKRLPARPQMQPTEQVDGWVLEDCCRWFELQIVDRDLSHDRAEILAHVVNSGQRRPFTGFNRARHAILEAAILATRVEFLDQDEVESQFAYFRSAVEKTGTDRHGQLFQMLCEFVAEQYDRKASCNAG
;
A
#
# COMPACT_ATOMS: atom_id res chain seq x y z
N MET A 1 -1.56 0.75 -5.01
CA MET A 1 -2.60 1.78 -4.86
C MET A 1 -1.92 3.13 -4.72
N GLY A 2 -2.49 4.14 -5.36
CA GLY A 2 -1.99 5.50 -5.24
C GLY A 2 -3.14 6.47 -5.50
N PRO A 3 -2.99 7.73 -5.14
CA PRO A 3 -3.92 8.79 -5.49
C PRO A 3 -3.81 9.10 -6.99
N ILE A 4 -4.82 9.79 -7.50
CA ILE A 4 -4.67 10.58 -8.71
C ILE A 4 -4.03 11.90 -8.28
N VAL A 5 -2.98 12.31 -8.98
CA VAL A 5 -2.21 13.52 -8.65
C VAL A 5 -2.37 14.52 -9.79
N GLU A 6 -2.70 15.75 -9.47
CA GLU A 6 -2.90 16.83 -10.42
C GLU A 6 -2.01 18.03 -10.06
N GLY A 7 -1.76 18.91 -11.04
CA GLY A 7 -1.10 20.18 -10.83
C GLY A 7 0.30 20.07 -10.24
N ASP A 8 1.19 19.24 -10.79
CA ASP A 8 2.57 19.07 -10.31
C ASP A 8 2.67 18.79 -8.81
N PHE A 9 1.83 17.88 -8.31
CA PHE A 9 1.69 17.52 -6.90
C PHE A 9 1.06 18.61 -6.01
N GLU A 10 0.18 19.42 -6.53
CA GLU A 10 -0.58 20.39 -5.73
C GLU A 10 -1.86 19.79 -5.14
N THR A 11 -2.48 18.87 -5.87
CA THR A 11 -3.77 18.28 -5.52
C THR A 11 -3.74 16.77 -5.62
N PHE A 12 -4.35 16.11 -4.65
CA PHE A 12 -4.45 14.65 -4.56
C PHE A 12 -5.92 14.24 -4.48
N LEU A 13 -6.36 13.39 -5.40
CA LEU A 13 -7.64 12.69 -5.29
C LEU A 13 -7.40 11.29 -4.72
N LEU A 14 -7.75 11.09 -3.46
CA LEU A 14 -7.65 9.84 -2.75
C LEU A 14 -8.93 9.02 -2.98
N ARG A 15 -8.79 7.75 -3.40
CA ARG A 15 -9.95 6.88 -3.70
C ARG A 15 -9.91 5.59 -2.88
N PRO A 16 -10.05 5.67 -1.54
CA PRO A 16 -10.02 4.50 -0.68
C PRO A 16 -11.28 3.63 -0.87
N TRP A 17 -11.10 2.32 -0.70
CA TRP A 17 -12.22 1.39 -0.56
C TRP A 17 -12.95 1.61 0.77
N LYS A 18 -14.29 1.70 0.76
CA LYS A 18 -15.11 2.01 1.96
C LYS A 18 -14.93 1.02 3.13
N GLY A 19 -14.58 -0.24 2.85
CA GLY A 19 -14.26 -1.23 3.88
C GLY A 19 -12.88 -1.07 4.54
N SER A 20 -12.00 -0.20 3.99
CA SER A 20 -10.61 -0.09 4.43
C SER A 20 -10.45 0.77 5.70
N THR A 21 -9.36 0.50 6.44
CA THR A 21 -8.95 1.36 7.56
C THR A 21 -8.60 2.77 7.09
N THR A 22 -7.96 2.89 5.91
CA THR A 22 -7.65 4.18 5.29
C THR A 22 -8.90 5.03 5.08
N TYR A 23 -9.98 4.43 4.58
CA TYR A 23 -11.27 5.13 4.42
C TYR A 23 -11.79 5.65 5.77
N ARG A 24 -11.86 4.78 6.79
CA ARG A 24 -12.33 5.18 8.13
C ARG A 24 -11.52 6.33 8.71
N ASN A 25 -10.19 6.25 8.57
CA ASN A 25 -9.30 7.33 9.05
C ASN A 25 -9.57 8.63 8.29
N LEU A 26 -9.59 8.61 6.96
CA LEU A 26 -9.82 9.80 6.13
C LEU A 26 -11.22 10.41 6.30
N CYS A 27 -12.18 9.66 6.82
CA CYS A 27 -13.50 10.20 7.22
C CYS A 27 -13.48 10.87 8.60
N SER A 28 -12.51 10.55 9.46
CA SER A 28 -12.46 11.02 10.85
C SER A 28 -11.47 12.18 11.10
N VAL A 29 -10.57 12.44 10.16
CA VAL A 29 -9.55 13.50 10.28
C VAL A 29 -9.52 14.35 9.02
N ASP A 30 -9.08 15.60 9.12
CA ASP A 30 -9.01 16.54 8.00
C ASP A 30 -7.61 16.66 7.40
N SER A 31 -6.73 15.73 7.72
CA SER A 31 -5.36 15.73 7.23
C SER A 31 -4.87 14.32 6.92
N ALA A 32 -3.84 14.23 6.09
CA ALA A 32 -3.15 12.98 5.79
C ALA A 32 -1.68 13.27 5.42
N VAL A 33 -0.85 12.24 5.45
CA VAL A 33 0.50 12.31 4.89
C VAL A 33 0.65 11.25 3.82
N PHE A 34 0.97 11.68 2.61
CA PHE A 34 1.26 10.79 1.50
C PHE A 34 2.76 10.62 1.33
N HIS A 35 3.23 9.38 1.19
CA HIS A 35 4.63 9.06 1.01
C HIS A 35 4.87 8.41 -0.35
N VAL A 36 5.88 8.86 -1.06
CA VAL A 36 6.46 8.16 -2.21
C VAL A 36 7.57 7.26 -1.67
N VAL A 37 7.41 5.97 -1.85
CA VAL A 37 8.39 4.95 -1.46
C VAL A 37 8.76 4.10 -2.67
N ASP A 38 9.96 3.62 -2.72
CA ASP A 38 10.46 2.70 -3.76
C ASP A 38 10.82 1.32 -3.20
N GLU A 39 10.86 1.17 -1.86
CA GLU A 39 11.00 -0.12 -1.20
C GLU A 39 9.61 -0.68 -0.84
N VAL A 40 9.46 -1.99 -1.02
CA VAL A 40 8.17 -2.68 -0.87
C VAL A 40 8.04 -3.48 0.42
N ASP A 41 9.10 -3.58 1.20
CA ASP A 41 9.14 -4.34 2.44
C ASP A 41 8.05 -3.91 3.41
N LEU A 42 7.99 -2.62 3.72
CA LEU A 42 7.00 -2.07 4.64
C LEU A 42 5.55 -2.38 4.20
N ILE A 43 5.27 -2.27 2.89
CA ILE A 43 3.93 -2.51 2.35
C ILE A 43 3.56 -3.98 2.48
N ALA A 44 4.45 -4.89 2.06
CA ALA A 44 4.20 -6.32 2.10
C ALA A 44 4.08 -6.84 3.54
N GLU A 45 4.99 -6.43 4.43
CA GLU A 45 4.95 -6.81 5.85
C GLU A 45 3.70 -6.26 6.56
N ALA A 46 3.27 -5.03 6.25
CA ALA A 46 2.04 -4.47 6.79
C ALA A 46 0.79 -5.24 6.33
N VAL A 47 0.73 -5.65 5.07
CA VAL A 47 -0.36 -6.49 4.54
C VAL A 47 -0.45 -7.82 5.27
N MET A 48 0.69 -8.46 5.50
CA MET A 48 0.78 -9.72 6.24
C MET A 48 0.58 -9.56 7.75
N LYS A 49 0.50 -8.31 8.26
CA LYS A 49 0.52 -8.00 9.71
C LYS A 49 1.76 -8.56 10.43
N ARG A 50 2.89 -8.58 9.73
CA ARG A 50 4.17 -9.14 10.20
C ARG A 50 5.27 -8.07 10.24
N LEU A 51 4.92 -6.81 10.54
CA LEU A 51 5.91 -5.75 10.74
C LEU A 51 6.83 -6.13 11.92
N PRO A 52 8.15 -6.19 11.73
CA PRO A 52 9.08 -6.57 12.79
C PRO A 52 9.20 -5.50 13.88
N ALA A 53 8.98 -4.25 13.51
CA ALA A 53 8.97 -3.11 14.41
C ALA A 53 8.11 -1.98 13.84
N ARG A 54 7.77 -1.00 14.66
CA ARG A 54 7.16 0.25 14.19
C ARG A 54 8.19 0.98 13.32
N PRO A 55 7.82 1.43 12.10
CA PRO A 55 8.72 2.20 11.26
C PRO A 55 9.16 3.49 11.96
N GLN A 56 10.38 3.93 11.70
CA GLN A 56 10.87 5.21 12.22
C GLN A 56 10.15 6.35 11.51
N MET A 57 9.67 7.30 12.30
CA MET A 57 8.84 8.40 11.83
C MET A 57 9.18 9.68 12.59
N GLN A 58 8.98 10.82 11.94
CA GLN A 58 9.08 12.14 12.54
C GLN A 58 7.71 12.85 12.47
N PRO A 59 7.38 13.74 13.41
CA PRO A 59 6.16 14.52 13.31
C PRO A 59 6.20 15.42 12.07
N THR A 60 5.03 15.68 11.52
CA THR A 60 4.78 16.66 10.46
C THR A 60 4.93 18.10 10.97
N GLU A 61 4.99 19.07 10.05
CA GLU A 61 5.13 20.50 10.40
C GLU A 61 3.81 21.27 10.31
N GLN A 62 2.95 20.97 9.31
CA GLN A 62 1.75 21.77 9.02
C GLN A 62 0.45 21.06 9.33
N VAL A 63 0.44 19.73 9.37
CA VAL A 63 -0.75 18.92 9.68
C VAL A 63 -0.48 18.01 10.87
N ASP A 64 -1.51 17.45 11.46
CA ASP A 64 -1.34 16.41 12.48
C ASP A 64 -1.05 15.06 11.79
N GLY A 65 0.18 14.56 11.92
CA GLY A 65 0.61 13.35 11.25
C GLY A 65 2.08 12.98 11.46
N TRP A 66 2.53 12.01 10.67
CA TRP A 66 3.89 11.46 10.78
C TRP A 66 4.52 11.25 9.41
N VAL A 67 5.77 11.65 9.25
CA VAL A 67 6.59 11.40 8.08
C VAL A 67 7.49 10.20 8.32
N LEU A 68 7.43 9.20 7.43
CA LEU A 68 8.36 8.06 7.44
C LEU A 68 9.79 8.54 7.19
N GLU A 69 10.74 8.07 7.99
CA GLU A 69 12.16 8.40 7.75
C GLU A 69 12.68 7.77 6.47
N ASP A 70 12.24 6.54 6.18
CA ASP A 70 12.61 5.85 4.93
C ASP A 70 11.53 6.05 3.86
N CYS A 71 11.47 7.25 3.29
CA CYS A 71 10.68 7.55 2.10
C CYS A 71 11.50 8.37 1.10
N CYS A 72 11.09 8.38 -0.17
CA CYS A 72 11.72 9.22 -1.19
C CYS A 72 11.25 10.66 -1.06
N ARG A 73 9.93 10.85 -1.05
CA ARG A 73 9.25 12.15 -0.87
C ARG A 73 8.05 11.97 0.04
N TRP A 74 7.60 13.07 0.63
CA TRP A 74 6.38 13.12 1.42
C TRP A 74 5.61 14.40 1.13
N PHE A 75 4.29 14.36 1.37
CA PHE A 75 3.35 15.45 1.16
C PHE A 75 2.39 15.48 2.33
N GLU A 76 2.31 16.62 3.00
CA GLU A 76 1.29 16.90 4.01
C GLU A 76 0.05 17.42 3.31
N LEU A 77 -1.06 16.75 3.54
CA LEU A 77 -2.31 16.96 2.83
C LEU A 77 -3.38 17.51 3.78
N GLN A 78 -4.02 18.60 3.37
CA GLN A 78 -5.24 19.08 3.97
C GLN A 78 -6.42 18.59 3.13
N ILE A 79 -7.35 17.86 3.74
CA ILE A 79 -8.57 17.39 3.07
C ILE A 79 -9.51 18.58 2.91
N VAL A 80 -10.02 18.77 1.69
CA VAL A 80 -10.89 19.91 1.34
C VAL A 80 -12.29 19.48 0.95
N ASP A 81 -12.47 18.25 0.44
CA ASP A 81 -13.79 17.73 0.06
C ASP A 81 -13.85 16.20 0.18
N ARG A 82 -15.06 15.66 0.38
CA ARG A 82 -15.34 14.23 0.48
C ARG A 82 -16.64 13.90 -0.25
N ASP A 83 -16.55 13.26 -1.41
CA ASP A 83 -17.71 12.61 -2.03
C ASP A 83 -17.76 11.13 -1.60
N LEU A 84 -18.75 10.82 -0.80
CA LEU A 84 -18.99 9.47 -0.27
C LEU A 84 -20.15 8.76 -0.97
N SER A 85 -20.67 9.30 -2.07
CA SER A 85 -21.84 8.75 -2.78
C SER A 85 -21.53 7.47 -3.57
N HIS A 86 -20.29 7.30 -4.05
CA HIS A 86 -19.85 6.18 -4.87
C HIS A 86 -19.31 5.01 -4.01
N ASP A 87 -19.21 3.81 -4.60
CA ASP A 87 -18.61 2.62 -3.93
C ASP A 87 -17.17 2.88 -3.47
N ARG A 88 -16.41 3.64 -4.23
CA ARG A 88 -15.14 4.21 -3.80
C ARG A 88 -15.37 5.66 -3.45
N ALA A 89 -15.08 6.04 -2.22
CA ALA A 89 -15.08 7.44 -1.83
C ALA A 89 -14.07 8.23 -2.66
N GLU A 90 -14.39 9.47 -2.96
CA GLU A 90 -13.49 10.43 -3.59
C GLU A 90 -13.19 11.54 -2.59
N ILE A 91 -11.94 11.63 -2.18
CA ILE A 91 -11.49 12.56 -1.14
C ILE A 91 -10.44 13.46 -1.75
N LEU A 92 -10.79 14.74 -1.90
CA LEU A 92 -9.91 15.75 -2.46
C LEU A 92 -9.05 16.36 -1.34
N ALA A 93 -7.75 16.46 -1.60
CA ALA A 93 -6.80 17.04 -0.66
C ALA A 93 -5.80 17.94 -1.38
N HIS A 94 -5.49 19.08 -0.76
CA HIS A 94 -4.43 19.99 -1.20
C HIS A 94 -3.15 19.76 -0.42
N VAL A 95 -2.02 19.91 -1.10
CA VAL A 95 -0.70 19.87 -0.48
C VAL A 95 -0.46 21.19 0.26
N VAL A 96 -0.16 21.10 1.55
CA VAL A 96 0.18 22.26 2.39
C VAL A 96 1.67 22.31 2.75
N ASN A 97 2.36 21.17 2.67
CA ASN A 97 3.81 21.07 2.84
C ASN A 97 4.32 19.81 2.15
N SER A 98 5.58 19.81 1.76
CA SER A 98 6.21 18.63 1.15
C SER A 98 7.72 18.66 1.32
N GLY A 99 8.35 17.49 1.21
CA GLY A 99 9.80 17.40 1.22
C GLY A 99 10.31 16.13 0.56
N GLN A 100 11.63 16.08 0.45
CA GLN A 100 12.35 14.95 -0.12
C GLN A 100 13.41 14.47 0.87
N ARG A 101 13.46 13.16 1.10
CA ARG A 101 14.46 12.51 1.92
C ARG A 101 15.61 11.95 1.08
N ARG A 102 15.24 11.23 0.02
CA ARG A 102 16.20 10.62 -0.90
C ARG A 102 15.64 10.54 -2.32
N PRO A 103 16.47 10.38 -3.35
CA PRO A 103 16.00 10.17 -4.72
C PRO A 103 15.19 8.89 -4.82
N PHE A 104 14.17 8.88 -5.70
CA PHE A 104 13.48 7.67 -6.12
C PHE A 104 14.39 6.86 -7.05
N THR A 105 14.59 5.56 -6.78
CA THR A 105 15.56 4.73 -7.52
C THR A 105 15.05 4.24 -8.88
N GLY A 106 13.81 4.59 -9.24
CA GLY A 106 13.20 4.17 -10.50
C GLY A 106 12.40 2.88 -10.40
N PHE A 107 11.92 2.41 -11.54
CA PHE A 107 11.10 1.21 -11.63
C PHE A 107 11.95 -0.05 -11.53
N ASN A 108 11.54 -0.99 -10.68
CA ASN A 108 12.10 -2.32 -10.59
C ASN A 108 10.98 -3.36 -10.70
N ARG A 109 11.14 -4.34 -11.58
CA ARG A 109 10.09 -5.33 -11.86
C ARG A 109 9.78 -6.23 -10.67
N ALA A 110 10.80 -6.59 -9.87
CA ALA A 110 10.58 -7.41 -8.67
C ALA A 110 9.78 -6.63 -7.62
N ARG A 111 10.12 -5.36 -7.37
CA ARG A 111 9.37 -4.50 -6.44
C ARG A 111 7.92 -4.33 -6.89
N HIS A 112 7.70 -4.09 -8.18
CA HIS A 112 6.35 -4.01 -8.75
C HIS A 112 5.58 -5.32 -8.56
N ALA A 113 6.19 -6.47 -8.86
CA ALA A 113 5.57 -7.78 -8.68
C ALA A 113 5.21 -8.06 -7.21
N ILE A 114 6.07 -7.70 -6.25
CA ILE A 114 5.80 -7.83 -4.83
C ILE A 114 4.66 -6.90 -4.39
N LEU A 115 4.61 -5.67 -4.92
CA LEU A 115 3.52 -4.73 -4.66
C LEU A 115 2.18 -5.30 -5.12
N GLU A 116 2.11 -5.81 -6.36
CA GLU A 116 0.89 -6.42 -6.90
C GLU A 116 0.50 -7.69 -6.14
N ALA A 117 1.47 -8.53 -5.77
CA ALA A 117 1.24 -9.70 -4.92
C ALA A 117 0.67 -9.32 -3.54
N ALA A 118 1.19 -8.25 -2.92
CA ALA A 118 0.66 -7.71 -1.67
C ALA A 118 -0.78 -7.18 -1.83
N ILE A 119 -1.09 -6.52 -2.96
CA ILE A 119 -2.46 -6.08 -3.27
C ILE A 119 -3.41 -7.28 -3.41
N LEU A 120 -3.00 -8.33 -4.13
CA LEU A 120 -3.80 -9.56 -4.26
C LEU A 120 -4.03 -10.23 -2.91
N ALA A 121 -3.01 -10.29 -2.07
CA ALA A 121 -3.10 -10.86 -0.73
C ALA A 121 -4.17 -10.19 0.15
N THR A 122 -4.48 -8.90 -0.07
CA THR A 122 -5.58 -8.20 0.61
C THR A 122 -6.97 -8.60 0.09
N ARG A 123 -7.06 -9.35 -1.00
CA ARG A 123 -8.31 -9.67 -1.71
C ARG A 123 -8.65 -11.15 -1.72
N VAL A 124 -7.93 -11.98 -1.00
CA VAL A 124 -8.13 -13.43 -0.93
C VAL A 124 -9.56 -13.82 -0.57
N GLU A 125 -10.25 -13.01 0.23
CA GLU A 125 -11.66 -13.26 0.58
C GLU A 125 -12.62 -13.19 -0.62
N PHE A 126 -12.27 -12.39 -1.64
CA PHE A 126 -13.12 -12.06 -2.79
C PHE A 126 -12.68 -12.72 -4.10
N LEU A 127 -11.45 -13.23 -4.16
CA LEU A 127 -10.89 -13.83 -5.37
C LEU A 127 -10.89 -15.35 -5.28
N ASP A 128 -10.88 -15.97 -6.45
CA ASP A 128 -10.68 -17.41 -6.59
C ASP A 128 -9.22 -17.78 -6.34
N GLN A 129 -8.99 -18.96 -5.74
CA GLN A 129 -7.63 -19.41 -5.40
C GLN A 129 -6.77 -19.63 -6.64
N ASP A 130 -7.32 -20.30 -7.66
CA ASP A 130 -6.59 -20.63 -8.89
C ASP A 130 -6.17 -19.36 -9.65
N GLU A 131 -7.03 -18.33 -9.64
CA GLU A 131 -6.73 -17.02 -10.21
C GLU A 131 -5.54 -16.37 -9.50
N VAL A 132 -5.56 -16.34 -8.17
CA VAL A 132 -4.47 -15.74 -7.38
C VAL A 132 -3.17 -16.52 -7.55
N GLU A 133 -3.21 -17.85 -7.52
CA GLU A 133 -2.04 -18.69 -7.73
C GLU A 133 -1.41 -18.49 -9.12
N SER A 134 -2.24 -18.38 -10.17
CA SER A 134 -1.78 -18.08 -11.52
C SER A 134 -1.06 -16.74 -11.60
N GLN A 135 -1.58 -15.70 -10.94
CA GLN A 135 -0.91 -14.38 -10.91
C GLN A 135 0.38 -14.41 -10.10
N PHE A 136 0.42 -15.11 -8.98
CA PHE A 136 1.66 -15.29 -8.21
C PHE A 136 2.72 -16.04 -9.03
N ALA A 137 2.35 -17.06 -9.81
CA ALA A 137 3.26 -17.74 -10.72
C ALA A 137 3.85 -16.79 -11.78
N TYR A 138 3.04 -15.88 -12.33
CA TYR A 138 3.51 -14.84 -13.25
C TYR A 138 4.50 -13.87 -12.59
N PHE A 139 4.23 -13.41 -11.36
CA PHE A 139 5.09 -12.47 -10.64
C PHE A 139 6.44 -13.09 -10.25
N ARG A 140 6.47 -14.38 -9.95
CA ARG A 140 7.70 -15.11 -9.59
C ARG A 140 8.83 -14.88 -10.55
N SER A 141 8.57 -14.94 -11.86
CA SER A 141 9.58 -14.71 -12.89
C SER A 141 10.22 -13.31 -12.82
N ALA A 142 9.46 -12.28 -12.46
CA ALA A 142 9.99 -10.93 -12.29
C ALA A 142 10.88 -10.82 -11.05
N VAL A 143 10.47 -11.44 -9.95
CA VAL A 143 11.22 -11.48 -8.69
C VAL A 143 12.55 -12.23 -8.88
N GLU A 144 12.54 -13.42 -9.50
CA GLU A 144 13.74 -14.23 -9.75
C GLU A 144 14.76 -13.53 -10.65
N LYS A 145 14.29 -12.75 -11.65
CA LYS A 145 15.16 -12.11 -12.63
C LYS A 145 15.73 -10.77 -12.21
N THR A 146 15.03 -10.04 -11.36
CA THR A 146 15.36 -8.64 -11.05
C THR A 146 15.33 -8.29 -9.57
N GLY A 147 15.02 -9.27 -8.72
CA GLY A 147 14.99 -9.14 -7.28
C GLY A 147 16.35 -9.39 -6.62
N THR A 148 16.48 -8.93 -5.39
CA THR A 148 17.53 -9.31 -4.44
C THR A 148 17.08 -10.54 -3.64
N ASP A 149 17.98 -11.14 -2.87
CA ASP A 149 17.63 -12.23 -1.94
C ASP A 149 16.50 -11.82 -0.99
N ARG A 150 16.51 -10.56 -0.52
CA ARG A 150 15.44 -10.00 0.32
C ARG A 150 14.11 -9.98 -0.41
N HIS A 151 14.07 -9.57 -1.68
CA HIS A 151 12.85 -9.59 -2.49
C HIS A 151 12.31 -11.02 -2.67
N GLY A 152 13.20 -12.00 -2.86
CA GLY A 152 12.83 -13.41 -2.92
C GLY A 152 12.19 -13.92 -1.64
N GLN A 153 12.79 -13.60 -0.48
CA GLN A 153 12.24 -13.95 0.85
C GLN A 153 10.87 -13.31 1.08
N LEU A 154 10.74 -12.02 0.77
CA LEU A 154 9.49 -11.28 0.94
C LEU A 154 8.36 -11.84 0.07
N PHE A 155 8.66 -12.18 -1.18
CA PHE A 155 7.71 -12.81 -2.08
C PHE A 155 7.29 -14.21 -1.59
N GLN A 156 8.24 -15.00 -1.08
CA GLN A 156 7.93 -16.30 -0.48
C GLN A 156 7.01 -16.16 0.73
N MET A 157 7.27 -15.19 1.62
CA MET A 157 6.39 -14.89 2.76
C MET A 157 4.96 -14.52 2.32
N LEU A 158 4.80 -13.77 1.22
CA LEU A 158 3.48 -13.47 0.64
C LEU A 158 2.79 -14.73 0.10
N CYS A 159 3.51 -15.64 -0.56
CA CYS A 159 2.96 -16.92 -1.01
C CYS A 159 2.42 -17.75 0.17
N GLU A 160 3.21 -17.87 1.24
CA GLU A 160 2.83 -18.59 2.45
C GLU A 160 1.61 -17.94 3.14
N PHE A 161 1.62 -16.61 3.25
CA PHE A 161 0.49 -15.86 3.82
C PHE A 161 -0.80 -16.10 3.04
N VAL A 162 -0.77 -16.06 1.71
CA VAL A 162 -1.95 -16.30 0.86
C VAL A 162 -2.47 -17.71 1.03
N ALA A 163 -1.58 -18.72 1.04
CA ALA A 163 -1.97 -20.11 1.29
C ALA A 163 -2.67 -20.27 2.66
N GLU A 164 -2.10 -19.70 3.73
CA GLU A 164 -2.71 -19.69 5.07
C GLU A 164 -4.11 -19.05 5.08
N GLN A 165 -4.35 -17.98 4.28
CA GLN A 165 -5.67 -17.35 4.22
C GLN A 165 -6.69 -18.27 3.54
N TYR A 166 -6.33 -18.96 2.44
CA TYR A 166 -7.24 -19.90 1.77
C TYR A 166 -7.54 -21.11 2.64
N ASP A 167 -6.55 -21.66 3.36
CA ASP A 167 -6.77 -22.77 4.30
C ASP A 167 -7.76 -22.38 5.41
N ARG A 168 -7.66 -21.17 5.95
CA ARG A 168 -8.62 -20.64 6.94
C ARG A 168 -10.02 -20.49 6.35
N LYS A 169 -10.12 -19.95 5.12
CA LYS A 169 -11.40 -19.80 4.41
C LYS A 169 -12.07 -21.16 4.17
N ALA A 170 -11.31 -22.17 3.76
CA ALA A 170 -11.80 -23.52 3.58
C ALA A 170 -12.31 -24.14 4.90
N SER A 171 -11.56 -23.96 5.99
CA SER A 171 -11.92 -24.45 7.32
C SER A 171 -13.18 -23.78 7.88
N CYS A 172 -13.39 -22.48 7.63
CA CYS A 172 -14.61 -21.77 8.06
C CYS A 172 -15.86 -22.18 7.27
N ASN A 173 -15.71 -22.62 6.01
CA ASN A 173 -16.82 -23.06 5.17
C ASN A 173 -17.24 -24.53 5.40
N ALA A 174 -16.41 -25.30 6.12
CA ALA A 174 -16.64 -26.71 6.41
C ALA A 174 -17.33 -26.97 7.78
N GLY A 175 -17.55 -25.94 8.58
CA GLY A 175 -18.18 -25.99 9.90
C GLY A 175 -19.52 -25.27 9.92
#